data_f7691177c6ba0f0512fe0814cac82a88
#
_entry.id   f7691177c6ba0f0512fe0814cac82a88
#
_cell.length_a   1.000
_cell.length_b   1.000
_cell.length_c   1.000
_cell.angle_alpha   90.00
_cell.angle_beta   90.00
_cell.angle_gamma   90.00
#
_symmetry.space_group_name_H-M   'P 1'
#
loop_
_entity.id
_entity.type
_entity.pdbx_description
1 polymer ?
#
loop_
_entity_poly.entity_id
_entity_poly.type
_entity_poly.pdbx_seq_one_letter_code
_entity_poly.pdbx_strand_id
1 'polypeptide(L)'
;MGLTARIEKISYEPFLCNSLKRISIVRLGEALEGGYSFILSVDSNIEFAVSHWVSPKRTRSYPYVRVYDTLGFTGKKVTIIPVLKDEGLTSSGSGDRDFIQWDTISLMSLLNVNVILSFYNEAIPSIRYPGKITKQQFLKEHLEAQFVKLAAFQSSALHWNMEQTAPENMRFLFDNAMTSYDAISKKHKIKFHDHNSAIKKIGQITSSREQFLSSSREAAKSAQRREILTVQPKEKTKGDKQSITIQNYLGGKYFLTLDEFRVQGDSVELIEAKHTKKGCLPSWNDIKDGLLKMILLTNITDVKLDERRVSKEVFLKLTSRDLFKLDRLSLKDQCLYKKLLNESRTNGFHIEHSV
;
A
#
# COMPACT_ATOMS: atom_id res chain seq x y z
N MET A 1 11.06 18.83 15.75
CA MET A 1 11.76 17.53 15.94
C MET A 1 11.73 16.75 14.63
N GLY A 2 12.92 16.41 14.08
CA GLY A 2 13.08 15.63 12.86
C GLY A 2 13.46 14.19 13.21
N LEU A 3 12.55 13.22 12.92
CA LEU A 3 12.85 11.81 13.09
C LEU A 3 13.22 11.21 11.73
N THR A 4 14.42 10.66 11.65
CA THR A 4 14.95 10.05 10.42
C THR A 4 15.47 8.64 10.69
N ALA A 5 15.43 7.78 9.69
CA ALA A 5 15.95 6.42 9.77
C ALA A 5 16.39 5.91 8.41
N ARG A 6 17.12 4.80 8.37
CA ARG A 6 17.47 4.06 7.16
C ARG A 6 16.81 2.68 7.17
N ILE A 7 16.62 2.12 5.99
CA ILE A 7 16.24 0.73 5.82
C ILE A 7 17.03 0.13 4.66
N GLU A 8 17.73 -0.96 4.91
CA GLU A 8 18.59 -1.63 3.93
C GLU A 8 18.03 -2.98 3.51
N LYS A 9 17.50 -3.71 4.47
CA LYS A 9 16.96 -5.05 4.28
C LYS A 9 15.71 -5.21 5.14
N ILE A 10 14.76 -6.00 4.66
CA ILE A 10 13.61 -6.45 5.44
C ILE A 10 13.78 -7.92 5.78
N SER A 11 13.73 -8.24 7.07
CA SER A 11 13.60 -9.59 7.60
C SER A 11 12.35 -9.62 8.46
N TYR A 12 11.33 -10.39 8.06
CA TYR A 12 10.07 -10.45 8.75
C TYR A 12 9.34 -11.76 8.45
N GLU A 13 8.81 -12.39 9.47
CA GLU A 13 8.04 -13.63 9.36
C GLU A 13 6.56 -13.36 9.67
N PRO A 14 5.65 -13.42 8.68
CA PRO A 14 4.23 -13.17 8.87
C PRO A 14 3.50 -14.42 9.33
N PHE A 15 2.66 -14.32 10.37
CA PHE A 15 1.86 -15.43 10.91
C PHE A 15 0.36 -15.31 10.65
N LEU A 16 -0.10 -14.13 10.21
CA LEU A 16 -1.52 -13.82 10.03
C LEU A 16 -1.96 -13.79 8.56
N CYS A 17 -1.12 -14.24 7.62
CA CYS A 17 -1.50 -14.35 6.23
C CYS A 17 -2.73 -15.24 6.06
N ASN A 18 -3.68 -14.80 5.25
CA ASN A 18 -4.81 -15.63 4.86
C ASN A 18 -4.35 -16.74 3.91
N SER A 19 -5.06 -17.87 3.93
CA SER A 19 -4.91 -18.88 2.88
C SER A 19 -5.34 -18.30 1.54
N LEU A 20 -4.48 -18.39 0.53
CA LEU A 20 -4.73 -17.87 -0.81
C LEU A 20 -5.40 -18.93 -1.68
N LYS A 21 -6.45 -18.51 -2.38
CA LYS A 21 -7.16 -19.35 -3.35
C LYS A 21 -6.35 -19.49 -4.62
N ARG A 22 -6.21 -20.70 -5.18
CA ARG A 22 -5.59 -20.91 -6.48
C ARG A 22 -6.59 -20.65 -7.60
N ILE A 23 -6.16 -19.92 -8.61
CA ILE A 23 -6.90 -19.64 -9.83
C ILE A 23 -6.00 -19.81 -11.05
N SER A 24 -6.58 -20.16 -12.18
CA SER A 24 -5.88 -20.13 -13.47
C SER A 24 -5.87 -18.74 -14.07
N ILE A 25 -4.92 -18.45 -14.95
CA ILE A 25 -4.79 -17.16 -15.63
C ILE A 25 -6.05 -16.78 -16.43
N VAL A 26 -6.78 -17.75 -16.94
CA VAL A 26 -8.05 -17.54 -17.67
C VAL A 26 -9.09 -16.83 -16.81
N ARG A 27 -9.07 -17.05 -15.47
CA ARG A 27 -10.00 -16.46 -14.52
C ARG A 27 -9.45 -15.22 -13.80
N LEU A 28 -8.37 -14.62 -14.31
CA LEU A 28 -7.72 -13.47 -13.69
C LEU A 28 -8.67 -12.29 -13.47
N GLY A 29 -9.51 -11.97 -14.45
CA GLY A 29 -10.48 -10.87 -14.35
C GLY A 29 -11.45 -11.03 -13.17
N GLU A 30 -12.06 -12.22 -13.03
CA GLU A 30 -12.98 -12.52 -11.91
C GLU A 30 -12.29 -12.39 -10.54
N ALA A 31 -11.04 -12.82 -10.44
CA ALA A 31 -10.30 -12.75 -9.19
C ALA A 31 -9.96 -11.31 -8.78
N LEU A 32 -9.68 -10.45 -9.75
CA LEU A 32 -9.43 -9.03 -9.51
C LEU A 32 -10.69 -8.30 -9.03
N GLU A 33 -11.85 -8.65 -9.57
CA GLU A 33 -13.14 -8.12 -9.10
C GLU A 33 -13.45 -8.52 -7.65
N GLY A 34 -13.02 -9.71 -7.24
CA GLY A 34 -13.22 -10.24 -5.88
C GLY A 34 -12.53 -9.46 -4.77
N GLY A 35 -11.57 -8.62 -5.09
CA GLY A 35 -10.92 -7.71 -4.14
C GLY A 35 -10.03 -8.39 -3.08
N TYR A 36 -9.64 -9.65 -3.25
CA TYR A 36 -8.77 -10.43 -2.37
C TYR A 36 -7.45 -10.82 -3.05
N SER A 37 -6.49 -11.30 -2.27
CA SER A 37 -5.24 -11.87 -2.78
C SER A 37 -5.42 -13.35 -3.10
N PHE A 38 -4.71 -13.83 -4.12
CA PHE A 38 -4.85 -15.19 -4.64
C PHE A 38 -3.53 -15.73 -5.18
N ILE A 39 -3.45 -17.04 -5.42
CA ILE A 39 -2.36 -17.66 -6.16
C ILE A 39 -2.80 -17.78 -7.61
N LEU A 40 -2.05 -17.20 -8.53
CA LEU A 40 -2.25 -17.28 -9.97
C LEU A 40 -1.35 -18.36 -10.53
N SER A 41 -1.95 -19.39 -11.14
CA SER A 41 -1.22 -20.38 -11.92
C SER A 41 -1.21 -19.95 -13.38
N VAL A 42 -0.02 -19.67 -13.92
CA VAL A 42 0.19 -19.29 -15.33
C VAL A 42 0.28 -20.56 -16.20
N ASP A 43 1.00 -21.55 -15.69
CA ASP A 43 1.08 -22.90 -16.24
C ASP A 43 1.18 -23.93 -15.11
N SER A 44 1.48 -25.20 -15.42
CA SER A 44 1.59 -26.29 -14.43
C SER A 44 2.67 -26.09 -13.37
N ASN A 45 3.68 -25.25 -13.64
CA ASN A 45 4.88 -25.12 -12.80
C ASN A 45 5.10 -23.70 -12.26
N ILE A 46 4.38 -22.71 -12.78
CA ILE A 46 4.63 -21.30 -12.44
C ILE A 46 3.43 -20.72 -11.70
N GLU A 47 3.64 -20.40 -10.45
CA GLU A 47 2.64 -19.78 -9.59
C GLU A 47 3.15 -18.44 -9.03
N PHE A 48 2.25 -17.48 -8.90
CA PHE A 48 2.46 -16.18 -8.28
C PHE A 48 1.46 -15.94 -7.16
N ALA A 49 1.90 -15.45 -6.01
CA ALA A 49 0.95 -14.85 -5.06
C ALA A 49 0.65 -13.42 -5.49
N VAL A 50 -0.60 -13.15 -5.82
CA VAL A 50 -1.04 -11.90 -6.44
C VAL A 50 -1.90 -11.08 -5.49
N SER A 51 -1.57 -9.81 -5.36
CA SER A 51 -2.39 -8.77 -4.78
C SER A 51 -2.63 -7.65 -5.81
N HIS A 52 -3.61 -6.78 -5.56
CA HIS A 52 -3.83 -5.63 -6.43
C HIS A 52 -4.30 -4.42 -5.65
N TRP A 53 -4.01 -3.25 -6.21
CA TRP A 53 -4.42 -1.96 -5.68
C TRP A 53 -5.57 -1.40 -6.51
N VAL A 54 -6.55 -0.80 -5.84
CA VAL A 54 -7.65 -0.11 -6.51
C VAL A 54 -7.29 1.34 -6.87
N SER A 55 -6.32 1.91 -6.16
CA SER A 55 -5.78 3.24 -6.44
C SER A 55 -4.27 3.19 -6.25
N PRO A 56 -3.50 3.95 -7.02
CA PRO A 56 -2.06 4.07 -6.78
C PRO A 56 -1.70 4.74 -5.46
N LYS A 57 -2.66 5.35 -4.77
CA LYS A 57 -2.48 5.91 -3.41
C LYS A 57 -2.65 4.85 -2.32
N ARG A 58 -1.78 4.88 -1.33
CA ARG A 58 -1.77 3.97 -0.17
C ARG A 58 -3.04 4.05 0.69
N THR A 59 -3.74 5.16 0.70
CA THR A 59 -4.77 5.51 1.70
C THR A 59 -6.19 5.04 1.36
N ARG A 60 -6.43 4.43 0.19
CA ARG A 60 -7.80 4.30 -0.31
C ARG A 60 -8.45 2.93 -0.33
N SER A 61 -7.76 1.84 -0.05
CA SER A 61 -8.40 0.51 -0.05
C SER A 61 -7.51 -0.59 0.47
N TYR A 62 -7.21 -0.61 1.75
CA TYR A 62 -6.47 -1.72 2.38
C TYR A 62 -5.44 -2.43 1.47
N PRO A 63 -4.66 -1.69 0.64
CA PRO A 63 -3.72 -2.33 -0.26
C PRO A 63 -2.67 -3.12 0.53
N TYR A 64 -2.34 -2.65 1.73
CA TYR A 64 -1.38 -3.28 2.62
C TYR A 64 -1.84 -4.64 3.12
N VAL A 65 -3.12 -4.80 3.45
CA VAL A 65 -3.68 -6.09 3.86
C VAL A 65 -3.52 -7.13 2.75
N ARG A 66 -3.77 -6.74 1.51
CA ARG A 66 -3.63 -7.63 0.35
C ARG A 66 -2.18 -8.00 0.09
N VAL A 67 -1.25 -7.04 0.17
CA VAL A 67 0.19 -7.32 0.06
C VAL A 67 0.64 -8.22 1.21
N TYR A 68 0.25 -7.90 2.45
CA TYR A 68 0.58 -8.70 3.62
C TYR A 68 0.19 -10.18 3.44
N ASP A 69 -1.03 -10.44 2.93
CA ASP A 69 -1.51 -11.81 2.71
C ASP A 69 -0.66 -12.61 1.71
N THR A 70 0.12 -11.94 0.83
CA THR A 70 1.03 -12.62 -0.10
C THR A 70 2.40 -12.94 0.51
N LEU A 71 2.78 -12.32 1.63
CA LEU A 71 4.14 -12.42 2.17
C LEU A 71 4.52 -13.82 2.65
N GLY A 72 3.54 -14.62 3.05
CA GLY A 72 3.75 -16.03 3.44
C GLY A 72 4.02 -16.98 2.26
N PHE A 73 3.95 -16.51 1.00
CA PHE A 73 4.20 -17.34 -0.16
C PHE A 73 5.70 -17.42 -0.46
N THR A 74 6.20 -18.63 -0.71
CA THR A 74 7.63 -18.87 -0.94
C THR A 74 8.10 -18.49 -2.35
N GLY A 75 7.18 -18.49 -3.34
CA GLY A 75 7.46 -18.10 -4.73
C GLY A 75 7.44 -16.60 -4.95
N LYS A 76 7.38 -16.20 -6.22
CA LYS A 76 7.29 -14.78 -6.59
C LYS A 76 5.97 -14.17 -6.11
N LYS A 77 6.08 -13.05 -5.44
CA LYS A 77 4.94 -12.23 -5.00
C LYS A 77 4.76 -11.09 -5.98
N VAL A 78 3.52 -10.82 -6.33
CA VAL A 78 3.17 -9.81 -7.34
C VAL A 78 2.10 -8.87 -6.78
N THR A 79 2.23 -7.59 -7.07
CA THR A 79 1.15 -6.65 -6.85
C THR A 79 0.87 -5.84 -8.12
N ILE A 80 -0.41 -5.76 -8.50
CA ILE A 80 -0.86 -4.99 -9.66
C ILE A 80 -1.24 -3.60 -9.18
N ILE A 81 -0.70 -2.56 -9.82
CA ILE A 81 -0.95 -1.17 -9.42
C ILE A 81 -1.34 -0.36 -10.67
N PRO A 82 -2.48 0.38 -10.64
CA PRO A 82 -2.81 1.28 -11.74
C PRO A 82 -1.84 2.47 -11.77
N VAL A 83 -1.40 2.91 -12.95
CA VAL A 83 -0.55 4.11 -13.06
C VAL A 83 -1.35 5.39 -12.80
N LEU A 84 -2.63 5.35 -13.12
CA LEU A 84 -3.58 6.45 -13.00
C LEU A 84 -4.93 5.91 -12.56
N LYS A 85 -5.58 6.61 -11.64
CA LYS A 85 -6.99 6.44 -11.33
C LYS A 85 -7.68 7.77 -11.32
N ASP A 86 -8.70 7.93 -12.13
CA ASP A 86 -9.64 9.06 -12.12
C ASP A 86 -11.04 8.52 -11.82
N GLU A 87 -11.74 9.14 -10.88
CA GLU A 87 -13.09 8.71 -10.51
C GLU A 87 -14.19 9.51 -11.23
N GLY A 88 -13.82 10.49 -12.03
CA GLY A 88 -14.75 11.46 -12.60
C GLY A 88 -15.09 12.59 -11.63
N LEU A 89 -15.77 13.60 -12.14
CA LEU A 89 -16.15 14.81 -11.40
C LEU A 89 -17.65 14.82 -11.12
N THR A 90 -18.03 15.16 -9.88
CA THR A 90 -19.41 15.47 -9.53
C THR A 90 -19.86 16.76 -10.21
N SER A 91 -21.15 17.07 -10.17
CA SER A 91 -21.71 18.35 -10.66
C SER A 91 -21.07 19.57 -10.00
N SER A 92 -20.57 19.42 -8.75
CA SER A 92 -19.83 20.47 -8.03
C SER A 92 -18.33 20.54 -8.41
N GLY A 93 -17.87 19.73 -9.37
CA GLY A 93 -16.47 19.69 -9.80
C GLY A 93 -15.54 18.94 -8.84
N SER A 94 -16.07 18.24 -7.82
CA SER A 94 -15.24 17.48 -6.89
C SER A 94 -15.02 16.04 -7.37
N GLY A 95 -13.79 15.59 -7.27
CA GLY A 95 -13.38 14.23 -7.64
C GLY A 95 -11.96 13.96 -7.19
N ASP A 96 -11.54 12.72 -7.33
CA ASP A 96 -10.18 12.29 -7.01
C ASP A 96 -9.50 11.74 -8.25
N ARG A 97 -8.29 12.23 -8.51
CA ARG A 97 -7.38 11.72 -9.50
C ARG A 97 -6.04 11.42 -8.86
N ASP A 98 -5.62 10.19 -8.96
CA ASP A 98 -4.44 9.65 -8.31
C ASP A 98 -3.44 9.13 -9.33
N PHE A 99 -2.17 9.49 -9.18
CA PHE A 99 -1.05 9.01 -9.98
C PHE A 99 -0.15 8.10 -9.17
N ILE A 100 0.53 7.17 -9.85
CA ILE A 100 1.53 6.30 -9.24
C ILE A 100 2.65 7.12 -8.59
N GLN A 101 3.17 6.64 -7.48
CA GLN A 101 4.25 7.26 -6.72
C GLN A 101 5.44 6.31 -6.61
N TRP A 102 6.64 6.84 -6.73
CA TRP A 102 7.87 6.06 -6.56
C TRP A 102 7.97 5.37 -5.19
N ASP A 103 7.49 6.04 -4.14
CA ASP A 103 7.52 5.49 -2.79
C ASP A 103 6.78 4.15 -2.69
N THR A 104 5.68 3.99 -3.45
CA THR A 104 4.94 2.74 -3.52
C THR A 104 5.77 1.64 -4.19
N ILE A 105 6.41 1.96 -5.31
CA ILE A 105 7.24 1.01 -6.07
C ILE A 105 8.46 0.57 -5.24
N SER A 106 9.15 1.52 -4.63
CA SER A 106 10.33 1.23 -3.83
C SER A 106 10.00 0.45 -2.56
N LEU A 107 8.83 0.67 -1.94
CA LEU A 107 8.34 -0.16 -0.85
C LEU A 107 8.12 -1.62 -1.30
N MET A 108 7.47 -1.83 -2.43
CA MET A 108 7.28 -3.18 -2.98
C MET A 108 8.62 -3.86 -3.27
N SER A 109 9.59 -3.11 -3.79
CA SER A 109 10.96 -3.62 -4.03
C SER A 109 11.65 -4.08 -2.75
N LEU A 110 11.51 -3.31 -1.66
CA LEU A 110 12.03 -3.70 -0.33
C LEU A 110 11.36 -4.98 0.20
N LEU A 111 10.06 -5.15 -0.03
CA LEU A 111 9.31 -6.33 0.37
C LEU A 111 9.55 -7.55 -0.54
N ASN A 112 10.43 -7.43 -1.54
CA ASN A 112 10.64 -8.43 -2.59
C ASN A 112 9.33 -8.82 -3.30
N VAL A 113 8.52 -7.81 -3.63
CA VAL A 113 7.27 -7.92 -4.37
C VAL A 113 7.45 -7.32 -5.76
N ASN A 114 7.18 -8.11 -6.79
CA ASN A 114 7.19 -7.65 -8.17
C ASN A 114 5.95 -6.78 -8.44
N VAL A 115 6.15 -5.61 -9.02
CA VAL A 115 5.06 -4.72 -9.39
C VAL A 115 4.71 -4.93 -10.86
N ILE A 116 3.45 -5.15 -11.16
CA ILE A 116 2.92 -5.01 -12.52
C ILE A 116 2.16 -3.68 -12.57
N LEU A 117 2.71 -2.72 -13.31
CA LEU A 117 2.01 -1.48 -13.61
C LEU A 117 1.01 -1.71 -14.72
N SER A 118 -0.20 -1.16 -14.54
CA SER A 118 -1.29 -1.35 -15.50
C SER A 118 -2.21 -0.12 -15.52
N PHE A 119 -3.23 -0.17 -16.32
CA PHE A 119 -4.24 0.88 -16.44
C PHE A 119 -5.64 0.29 -16.50
N TYR A 120 -6.63 1.09 -16.15
CA TYR A 120 -8.03 0.73 -16.27
C TYR A 120 -8.52 0.95 -17.70
N ASN A 121 -9.18 -0.06 -18.25
CA ASN A 121 -9.73 -0.03 -19.60
C ASN A 121 -11.25 0.12 -19.63
N GLU A 122 -11.92 -0.34 -18.58
CA GLU A 122 -13.37 -0.28 -18.46
C GLU A 122 -13.82 0.22 -17.09
N ALA A 123 -15.01 0.77 -17.04
CA ALA A 123 -15.68 1.19 -15.81
C ALA A 123 -17.18 1.31 -16.05
N ILE A 124 -17.95 1.39 -14.98
CA ILE A 124 -19.39 1.67 -15.04
C ILE A 124 -19.72 2.95 -14.27
N PRO A 125 -20.79 3.67 -14.64
CA PRO A 125 -21.27 4.80 -13.85
C PRO A 125 -21.63 4.39 -12.41
N SER A 126 -21.31 5.27 -11.47
CA SER A 126 -21.68 5.05 -10.08
C SER A 126 -23.16 5.36 -9.86
N ILE A 127 -23.93 4.38 -9.35
CA ILE A 127 -25.32 4.60 -8.95
C ILE A 127 -25.40 5.58 -7.77
N ARG A 128 -24.44 5.49 -6.84
CA ARG A 128 -24.45 6.27 -5.60
C ARG A 128 -23.99 7.73 -5.79
N TYR A 129 -23.08 7.97 -6.73
CA TYR A 129 -22.44 9.27 -6.92
C TYR A 129 -22.54 9.69 -8.38
N PRO A 130 -23.56 10.50 -8.76
CA PRO A 130 -23.71 11.01 -10.11
C PRO A 130 -22.44 11.75 -10.58
N GLY A 131 -22.05 11.53 -11.85
CA GLY A 131 -20.83 12.08 -12.43
C GLY A 131 -19.55 11.30 -12.12
N LYS A 132 -19.63 10.25 -11.30
CA LYS A 132 -18.48 9.36 -11.00
C LYS A 132 -18.61 8.00 -11.66
N ILE A 133 -17.46 7.33 -11.81
CA ILE A 133 -17.37 5.92 -12.21
C ILE A 133 -17.02 5.03 -11.02
N THR A 134 -17.32 3.76 -11.17
CA THR A 134 -16.97 2.69 -10.23
C THR A 134 -16.64 1.39 -10.97
N LYS A 135 -16.18 0.36 -10.27
CA LYS A 135 -15.81 -0.96 -10.81
C LYS A 135 -14.88 -0.84 -12.03
N GLN A 136 -13.84 -0.03 -11.87
CA GLN A 136 -12.80 0.09 -12.90
C GLN A 136 -12.07 -1.23 -13.04
N GLN A 137 -11.93 -1.72 -14.27
CA GLN A 137 -11.33 -3.01 -14.61
C GLN A 137 -10.05 -2.81 -15.41
N PHE A 138 -9.02 -3.56 -15.07
CA PHE A 138 -7.76 -3.57 -15.81
C PHE A 138 -7.92 -4.24 -17.18
N LEU A 139 -7.11 -3.85 -18.16
CA LEU A 139 -7.00 -4.54 -19.43
C LEU A 139 -6.36 -5.92 -19.19
N LYS A 140 -7.16 -6.97 -19.36
CA LYS A 140 -6.79 -8.36 -19.04
C LYS A 140 -5.61 -8.84 -19.89
N GLU A 141 -5.62 -8.58 -21.18
CA GLU A 141 -4.59 -8.99 -22.13
C GLU A 141 -3.22 -8.40 -21.78
N HIS A 142 -3.21 -7.13 -21.31
CA HIS A 142 -1.98 -6.51 -20.83
C HIS A 142 -1.44 -7.23 -19.59
N LEU A 143 -2.30 -7.55 -18.63
CA LEU A 143 -1.89 -8.26 -17.41
C LEU A 143 -1.37 -9.67 -17.72
N GLU A 144 -2.05 -10.43 -18.58
CA GLU A 144 -1.62 -11.75 -19.00
C GLU A 144 -0.24 -11.71 -19.65
N ALA A 145 0.00 -10.77 -20.58
CA ALA A 145 1.31 -10.57 -21.19
C ALA A 145 2.40 -10.24 -20.16
N GLN A 146 2.09 -9.40 -19.14
CA GLN A 146 3.04 -9.09 -18.08
C GLN A 146 3.35 -10.30 -17.19
N PHE A 147 2.38 -11.14 -16.89
CA PHE A 147 2.60 -12.38 -16.12
C PHE A 147 3.46 -13.38 -16.89
N VAL A 148 3.26 -13.53 -18.19
CA VAL A 148 4.12 -14.38 -19.05
C VAL A 148 5.54 -13.84 -19.08
N LYS A 149 5.73 -12.53 -19.24
CA LYS A 149 7.05 -11.88 -19.19
C LYS A 149 7.73 -12.09 -17.83
N LEU A 150 6.98 -11.93 -16.73
CA LEU A 150 7.50 -12.12 -15.37
C LEU A 150 7.84 -13.59 -15.09
N ALA A 151 7.15 -14.54 -15.67
CA ALA A 151 7.44 -15.96 -15.57
C ALA A 151 8.85 -16.28 -16.08
N ALA A 152 9.21 -15.71 -17.23
CA ALA A 152 10.54 -15.85 -17.84
C ALA A 152 11.63 -15.00 -17.17
N PHE A 153 11.28 -14.05 -16.29
CA PHE A 153 12.23 -13.12 -15.70
C PHE A 153 13.00 -13.76 -14.55
N GLN A 154 14.34 -13.82 -14.65
CA GLN A 154 15.21 -14.54 -13.71
C GLN A 154 15.90 -13.65 -12.67
N SER A 155 15.66 -12.34 -12.68
CA SER A 155 16.29 -11.40 -11.75
C SER A 155 15.38 -11.05 -10.56
N SER A 156 15.85 -10.17 -9.67
CA SER A 156 15.15 -9.77 -8.46
C SER A 156 13.91 -8.91 -8.74
N ALA A 157 13.00 -8.83 -7.76
CA ALA A 157 11.86 -7.93 -7.84
C ALA A 157 12.28 -6.46 -8.02
N LEU A 158 13.44 -6.06 -7.48
CA LEU A 158 13.97 -4.72 -7.70
C LEU A 158 14.23 -4.44 -9.18
N HIS A 159 14.95 -5.33 -9.88
CA HIS A 159 15.26 -5.14 -11.31
C HIS A 159 14.00 -5.14 -12.16
N TRP A 160 13.06 -6.04 -11.88
CA TRP A 160 11.75 -6.04 -12.51
C TRP A 160 11.02 -4.70 -12.31
N ASN A 161 10.96 -4.21 -11.08
CA ASN A 161 10.25 -2.97 -10.76
C ASN A 161 10.94 -1.75 -11.41
N MET A 162 12.25 -1.80 -11.60
CA MET A 162 12.95 -0.77 -12.35
C MET A 162 12.60 -0.78 -13.84
N GLU A 163 12.44 -1.96 -14.46
CA GLU A 163 11.95 -2.07 -15.85
C GLU A 163 10.50 -1.56 -15.97
N GLN A 164 9.63 -1.91 -15.03
CA GLN A 164 8.25 -1.40 -15.02
C GLN A 164 8.17 0.14 -14.96
N THR A 165 9.14 0.77 -14.33
CA THR A 165 9.20 2.24 -14.17
C THR A 165 10.13 2.92 -15.18
N ALA A 166 10.60 2.22 -16.21
CA ALA A 166 11.33 2.83 -17.32
C ALA A 166 10.45 3.91 -18.02
N PRO A 167 11.02 5.05 -18.39
CA PRO A 167 10.26 6.18 -18.94
C PRO A 167 9.37 5.79 -20.13
N GLU A 168 9.86 4.92 -21.00
CA GLU A 168 9.13 4.46 -22.21
C GLU A 168 7.90 3.63 -21.81
N ASN A 169 8.07 2.70 -20.86
CA ASN A 169 6.98 1.86 -20.37
C ASN A 169 5.93 2.70 -19.64
N MET A 170 6.38 3.63 -18.80
CA MET A 170 5.49 4.56 -18.09
C MET A 170 4.69 5.43 -19.06
N ARG A 171 5.34 5.95 -20.10
CA ARG A 171 4.65 6.75 -21.15
C ARG A 171 3.59 5.93 -21.86
N PHE A 172 3.94 4.73 -22.32
CA PHE A 172 2.98 3.79 -22.93
C PHE A 172 1.77 3.54 -22.04
N LEU A 173 1.97 3.26 -20.74
CA LEU A 173 0.88 3.00 -19.80
C LEU A 173 -0.01 4.22 -19.57
N PHE A 174 0.57 5.41 -19.45
CA PHE A 174 -0.21 6.64 -19.28
C PHE A 174 -1.00 7.02 -20.53
N ASP A 175 -0.42 6.88 -21.73
CA ASP A 175 -1.10 7.18 -23.00
C ASP A 175 -2.31 6.25 -23.17
N ASN A 176 -2.16 4.95 -22.87
CA ASN A 176 -3.27 4.00 -22.87
C ASN A 176 -4.32 4.33 -21.80
N ALA A 177 -3.90 4.71 -20.59
CA ALA A 177 -4.82 5.12 -19.54
C ALA A 177 -5.66 6.33 -19.96
N MET A 178 -5.04 7.36 -20.53
CA MET A 178 -5.73 8.55 -21.00
C MET A 178 -6.72 8.22 -22.12
N THR A 179 -6.30 7.41 -23.10
CA THR A 179 -7.18 6.95 -24.19
C THR A 179 -8.39 6.17 -23.64
N SER A 180 -8.17 5.31 -22.64
CA SER A 180 -9.26 4.56 -22.01
C SER A 180 -10.23 5.46 -21.25
N TYR A 181 -9.74 6.45 -20.51
CA TYR A 181 -10.62 7.42 -19.84
C TYR A 181 -11.41 8.29 -20.83
N ASP A 182 -10.84 8.65 -21.98
CA ASP A 182 -11.57 9.35 -23.05
C ASP A 182 -12.69 8.48 -23.64
N ALA A 183 -12.43 7.19 -23.85
CA ALA A 183 -13.45 6.23 -24.29
C ALA A 183 -14.58 6.05 -23.25
N ILE A 184 -14.21 5.90 -21.96
CA ILE A 184 -15.17 5.82 -20.84
C ILE A 184 -15.99 7.12 -20.73
N SER A 185 -15.35 8.29 -20.87
CA SER A 185 -16.02 9.58 -20.87
C SER A 185 -17.09 9.67 -21.95
N LYS A 186 -16.74 9.32 -23.19
CA LYS A 186 -17.66 9.33 -24.34
C LYS A 186 -18.81 8.35 -24.16
N LYS A 187 -18.50 7.10 -23.74
CA LYS A 187 -19.48 6.01 -23.55
C LYS A 187 -20.52 6.35 -22.47
N HIS A 188 -20.09 6.94 -21.36
CA HIS A 188 -20.94 7.17 -20.17
C HIS A 188 -21.31 8.63 -19.92
N LYS A 189 -20.85 9.56 -20.77
CA LYS A 189 -21.07 11.02 -20.64
C LYS A 189 -20.61 11.56 -19.27
N ILE A 190 -19.48 11.04 -18.77
CA ILE A 190 -18.89 11.44 -17.49
C ILE A 190 -17.72 12.38 -17.74
N LYS A 191 -17.65 13.48 -16.99
CA LYS A 191 -16.53 14.41 -17.03
C LYS A 191 -15.42 13.94 -16.12
N PHE A 192 -14.20 13.89 -16.65
CA PHE A 192 -12.97 13.66 -15.88
C PHE A 192 -12.25 14.97 -15.60
N HIS A 193 -11.20 14.90 -14.79
CA HIS A 193 -10.34 16.04 -14.52
C HIS A 193 -9.67 16.56 -15.81
N ASP A 194 -9.23 17.82 -15.78
CA ASP A 194 -8.60 18.48 -16.89
C ASP A 194 -7.44 17.68 -17.50
N HIS A 195 -7.51 17.49 -18.81
CA HIS A 195 -6.57 16.70 -19.60
C HIS A 195 -5.16 17.33 -19.58
N ASN A 196 -5.05 18.67 -19.71
CA ASN A 196 -3.77 19.37 -19.76
C ASN A 196 -3.01 19.23 -18.44
N SER A 197 -3.72 19.29 -17.31
CA SER A 197 -3.11 19.08 -16.00
C SER A 197 -2.63 17.62 -15.81
N ALA A 198 -3.31 16.64 -16.44
CA ALA A 198 -2.84 15.26 -16.48
C ALA A 198 -1.56 15.14 -17.30
N ILE A 199 -1.53 15.67 -18.52
CA ILE A 199 -0.35 15.64 -19.41
C ILE A 199 0.86 16.28 -18.73
N LYS A 200 0.69 17.43 -18.08
CA LYS A 200 1.77 18.09 -17.32
C LYS A 200 2.34 17.17 -16.23
N LYS A 201 1.47 16.51 -15.47
CA LYS A 201 1.89 15.60 -14.40
C LYS A 201 2.55 14.33 -14.95
N ILE A 202 2.00 13.76 -16.01
CA ILE A 202 2.58 12.62 -16.73
C ILE A 202 3.96 12.97 -17.26
N GLY A 203 4.13 14.14 -17.90
CA GLY A 203 5.42 14.64 -18.36
C GLY A 203 6.47 14.70 -17.23
N GLN A 204 6.10 15.14 -16.02
CA GLN A 204 6.99 15.13 -14.86
C GLN A 204 7.39 13.71 -14.42
N ILE A 205 6.46 12.75 -14.49
CA ILE A 205 6.70 11.37 -14.08
C ILE A 205 7.55 10.62 -15.11
N THR A 206 7.35 10.88 -16.40
CA THR A 206 7.97 10.15 -17.52
C THR A 206 9.20 10.79 -18.11
N SER A 207 9.61 11.98 -17.67
CA SER A 207 10.77 12.70 -18.23
C SER A 207 12.10 12.09 -17.82
N SER A 208 12.26 11.80 -16.54
CA SER A 208 13.42 11.08 -16.00
C SER A 208 13.09 10.44 -14.67
N ARG A 209 13.92 9.48 -14.26
CA ARG A 209 13.78 8.84 -12.96
C ARG A 209 13.92 9.84 -11.81
N GLU A 210 14.84 10.79 -11.92
CA GLU A 210 15.07 11.84 -10.92
C GLU A 210 13.84 12.73 -10.75
N GLN A 211 13.18 13.09 -11.85
CA GLN A 211 11.95 13.88 -11.81
C GLN A 211 10.77 13.09 -11.24
N PHE A 212 10.65 11.80 -11.56
CA PHE A 212 9.66 10.93 -10.93
C PHE A 212 9.89 10.84 -9.42
N LEU A 213 11.13 10.62 -8.98
CA LEU A 213 11.51 10.62 -7.57
C LEU A 213 11.16 11.95 -6.88
N SER A 214 11.51 13.07 -7.51
CA SER A 214 11.26 14.41 -6.94
C SER A 214 9.77 14.69 -6.79
N SER A 215 8.98 14.47 -7.84
CA SER A 215 7.53 14.70 -7.80
C SER A 215 6.81 13.75 -6.85
N SER A 216 7.29 12.52 -6.66
CA SER A 216 6.77 11.58 -5.66
C SER A 216 7.04 12.06 -4.24
N ARG A 217 8.25 12.56 -3.97
CA ARG A 217 8.61 13.12 -2.66
C ARG A 217 7.77 14.33 -2.28
N GLU A 218 7.51 15.24 -3.21
CA GLU A 218 6.65 16.40 -2.99
C GLU A 218 5.21 15.98 -2.66
N ALA A 219 4.67 15.03 -3.44
CA ALA A 219 3.33 14.50 -3.21
C ALA A 219 3.22 13.79 -1.84
N ALA A 220 4.22 13.00 -1.46
CA ALA A 220 4.27 12.29 -0.18
C ALA A 220 4.38 13.28 1.00
N LYS A 221 5.23 14.30 0.91
CA LYS A 221 5.32 15.37 1.94
C LYS A 221 4.01 16.12 2.10
N SER A 222 3.34 16.45 0.99
CA SER A 222 2.05 17.13 1.01
C SER A 222 0.94 16.26 1.63
N ALA A 223 0.95 14.95 1.36
CA ALA A 223 0.04 13.99 1.99
C ALA A 223 0.30 13.90 3.51
N GLN A 224 1.55 13.77 3.91
CA GLN A 224 1.96 13.71 5.33
C GLN A 224 1.55 14.96 6.10
N ARG A 225 1.78 16.16 5.55
CA ARG A 225 1.35 17.42 6.18
C ARG A 225 -0.16 17.43 6.42
N ARG A 226 -0.95 16.98 5.46
CA ARG A 226 -2.41 16.87 5.60
C ARG A 226 -2.80 15.86 6.68
N GLU A 227 -2.12 14.71 6.75
CA GLU A 227 -2.38 13.68 7.74
C GLU A 227 -2.08 14.15 9.18
N ILE A 228 -0.96 14.88 9.38
CA ILE A 228 -0.62 15.49 10.67
C ILE A 228 -1.67 16.51 11.11
N LEU A 229 -2.13 17.36 10.17
CA LEU A 229 -3.14 18.39 10.44
C LEU A 229 -4.54 17.84 10.63
N THR A 230 -4.80 16.62 10.18
CA THR A 230 -6.13 15.98 10.31
C THR A 230 -6.22 15.36 11.71
N VAL A 231 -6.92 16.03 12.62
CA VAL A 231 -7.31 15.44 13.91
C VAL A 231 -8.32 14.32 13.61
N GLN A 232 -7.89 13.07 13.73
CA GLN A 232 -8.80 11.94 13.69
C GLN A 232 -9.37 11.70 15.10
N PRO A 233 -10.67 11.99 15.35
CA PRO A 233 -11.25 11.82 16.70
C PRO A 233 -11.34 10.36 17.15
N LYS A 234 -10.91 9.42 16.31
CA LYS A 234 -11.12 7.98 16.47
C LYS A 234 -10.01 7.27 17.24
N GLU A 235 -8.81 7.83 17.25
CA GLU A 235 -7.64 7.22 17.91
C GLU A 235 -7.38 7.99 19.21
N LYS A 236 -7.67 7.36 20.35
CA LYS A 236 -7.33 7.89 21.67
C LYS A 236 -5.83 7.70 21.90
N THR A 237 -5.00 8.50 21.27
CA THR A 237 -3.56 8.53 21.51
C THR A 237 -3.23 9.58 22.57
N LYS A 238 -2.38 9.22 23.52
CA LYS A 238 -1.94 10.15 24.60
C LYS A 238 -0.66 10.91 24.25
N GLY A 239 -0.03 10.60 23.12
CA GLY A 239 1.23 11.21 22.65
C GLY A 239 1.02 12.07 21.40
N ASP A 240 2.08 12.80 21.05
CA ASP A 240 2.09 13.63 19.84
C ASP A 240 2.25 12.77 18.58
N LYS A 241 1.51 13.14 17.55
CA LYS A 241 1.74 12.58 16.20
C LYS A 241 3.09 13.06 15.69
N GLN A 242 3.90 12.13 15.24
CA GLN A 242 5.23 12.41 14.71
C GLN A 242 5.39 11.80 13.32
N SER A 243 6.14 12.48 12.47
CA SER A 243 6.52 11.92 11.19
C SER A 243 7.93 11.37 11.22
N ILE A 244 8.10 10.18 10.63
CA ILE A 244 9.42 9.60 10.41
C ILE A 244 9.73 9.59 8.91
N THR A 245 10.94 10.06 8.56
CA THR A 245 11.47 9.93 7.21
C THR A 245 12.41 8.73 7.15
N ILE A 246 12.00 7.69 6.42
CA ILE A 246 12.80 6.49 6.21
C ILE A 246 13.43 6.56 4.83
N GLN A 247 14.75 6.48 4.75
CA GLN A 247 15.48 6.42 3.49
C GLN A 247 15.95 5.00 3.20
N ASN A 248 15.68 4.48 2.01
CA ASN A 248 16.21 3.21 1.56
C ASN A 248 17.43 3.39 0.63
N TYR A 249 18.18 2.31 0.43
CA TYR A 249 19.36 2.30 -0.45
C TYR A 249 19.02 2.53 -1.94
N LEU A 250 17.74 2.41 -2.32
CA LEU A 250 17.25 2.65 -3.68
C LEU A 250 16.95 4.14 -3.95
N GLY A 251 17.28 5.02 -3.00
CA GLY A 251 16.98 6.45 -3.07
C GLY A 251 15.51 6.81 -2.78
N GLY A 252 14.66 5.82 -2.45
CA GLY A 252 13.30 6.07 -1.97
C GLY A 252 13.32 6.70 -0.59
N LYS A 253 12.41 7.64 -0.38
CA LYS A 253 12.14 8.22 0.94
C LYS A 253 10.70 7.96 1.30
N TYR A 254 10.48 7.27 2.41
CA TYR A 254 9.15 7.05 2.96
C TYR A 254 8.87 8.09 4.03
N PHE A 255 7.75 8.74 3.89
CA PHE A 255 7.23 9.65 4.89
C PHE A 255 6.08 8.93 5.58
N LEU A 256 6.34 8.35 6.75
CA LEU A 256 5.31 7.70 7.54
C LEU A 256 4.91 8.61 8.68
N THR A 257 3.61 8.65 8.97
CA THR A 257 3.09 9.23 10.19
C THR A 257 2.95 8.12 11.23
N LEU A 258 3.55 8.32 12.38
CA LEU A 258 3.34 7.53 13.59
C LEU A 258 2.10 8.07 14.30
N ASP A 259 1.23 7.19 14.73
CA ASP A 259 0.02 7.60 15.45
C ASP A 259 0.35 8.14 16.84
N GLU A 260 1.44 7.62 17.44
CA GLU A 260 1.98 8.11 18.70
C GLU A 260 3.51 7.97 18.73
N PHE A 261 4.18 8.87 19.37
CA PHE A 261 5.62 8.90 19.53
C PHE A 261 5.97 9.30 20.95
N ARG A 262 6.88 8.58 21.60
CA ARG A 262 7.33 8.87 22.95
C ARG A 262 8.86 8.84 22.99
N VAL A 263 9.46 9.74 23.78
CA VAL A 263 10.91 9.79 24.00
C VAL A 263 11.19 9.35 25.43
N GLN A 264 12.07 8.37 25.59
CA GLN A 264 12.50 7.84 26.89
C GLN A 264 14.02 7.84 26.96
N GLY A 265 14.61 8.94 27.43
CA GLY A 265 16.07 9.08 27.49
C GLY A 265 16.70 9.03 26.10
N ASP A 266 17.50 8.00 25.83
CA ASP A 266 18.17 7.75 24.55
C ASP A 266 17.39 6.76 23.66
N SER A 267 16.15 6.42 24.03
CA SER A 267 15.25 5.55 23.27
C SER A 267 14.01 6.30 22.80
N VAL A 268 13.46 5.84 21.67
CA VAL A 268 12.19 6.34 21.14
C VAL A 268 11.22 5.18 20.93
N GLU A 269 9.97 5.39 21.32
CA GLU A 269 8.88 4.46 21.06
C GLU A 269 8.15 4.90 19.78
N LEU A 270 8.09 4.00 18.80
CA LEU A 270 7.43 4.19 17.51
C LEU A 270 6.12 3.40 17.52
N ILE A 271 5.00 4.10 17.55
CA ILE A 271 3.71 3.49 17.83
C ILE A 271 2.77 3.67 16.63
N GLU A 272 2.26 2.56 16.13
CA GLU A 272 1.12 2.50 15.21
C GLU A 272 -0.12 2.06 15.97
N ALA A 273 -1.20 2.81 15.88
CA ALA A 273 -2.44 2.51 16.59
C ALA A 273 -3.52 2.00 15.63
N LYS A 274 -4.31 1.05 16.09
CA LYS A 274 -5.54 0.60 15.42
C LYS A 274 -6.69 0.63 16.41
N HIS A 275 -7.80 1.24 16.00
CA HIS A 275 -8.94 1.50 16.88
C HIS A 275 -10.20 0.77 16.44
N THR A 276 -10.97 0.30 17.42
CA THR A 276 -12.35 -0.16 17.19
C THR A 276 -13.34 0.55 18.10
N LYS A 277 -14.49 0.89 17.54
CA LYS A 277 -15.64 1.42 18.31
C LYS A 277 -16.53 0.32 18.87
N LYS A 278 -16.37 -0.92 18.35
CA LYS A 278 -17.22 -2.06 18.71
C LYS A 278 -16.34 -3.22 19.14
N GLY A 279 -16.65 -3.78 20.32
CA GLY A 279 -15.88 -4.89 20.88
C GLY A 279 -14.55 -4.45 21.48
N CYS A 280 -13.71 -5.43 21.81
CA CYS A 280 -12.45 -5.24 22.54
C CYS A 280 -11.18 -5.41 21.66
N LEU A 281 -11.35 -5.68 20.36
CA LEU A 281 -10.23 -5.85 19.41
C LEU A 281 -10.58 -5.23 18.05
N PRO A 282 -9.66 -4.49 17.41
CA PRO A 282 -9.81 -4.03 16.02
C PRO A 282 -10.01 -5.19 15.04
N SER A 283 -10.55 -4.90 13.86
CA SER A 283 -10.69 -5.93 12.83
C SER A 283 -9.33 -6.49 12.40
N TRP A 284 -9.29 -7.75 12.00
CA TRP A 284 -8.05 -8.37 11.53
C TRP A 284 -7.47 -7.67 10.30
N ASN A 285 -8.30 -7.05 9.49
CA ASN A 285 -7.83 -6.24 8.36
C ASN A 285 -7.13 -4.96 8.84
N ASP A 286 -7.67 -4.28 9.87
CA ASP A 286 -7.01 -3.12 10.46
C ASP A 286 -5.69 -3.52 11.13
N ILE A 287 -5.67 -4.65 11.83
CA ILE A 287 -4.44 -5.19 12.44
C ILE A 287 -3.39 -5.48 11.37
N LYS A 288 -3.73 -6.18 10.29
CA LYS A 288 -2.80 -6.47 9.17
C LYS A 288 -2.28 -5.22 8.47
N ASP A 289 -3.14 -4.21 8.32
CA ASP A 289 -2.69 -2.90 7.81
C ASP A 289 -1.62 -2.28 8.73
N GLY A 290 -1.80 -2.40 10.04
CA GLY A 290 -0.77 -2.02 11.02
C GLY A 290 0.49 -2.86 10.93
N LEU A 291 0.36 -4.18 10.74
CA LEU A 291 1.50 -5.09 10.63
C LEU A 291 2.42 -4.75 9.46
N LEU A 292 1.92 -4.25 8.35
CA LEU A 292 2.78 -3.82 7.25
C LEU A 292 3.65 -2.62 7.66
N LYS A 293 3.15 -1.71 8.51
CA LYS A 293 3.99 -0.65 9.12
C LYS A 293 4.99 -1.25 10.11
N MET A 294 4.60 -2.28 10.89
CA MET A 294 5.54 -2.99 11.78
C MET A 294 6.70 -3.59 10.99
N ILE A 295 6.44 -4.20 9.82
CA ILE A 295 7.51 -4.71 8.93
C ILE A 295 8.55 -3.62 8.64
N LEU A 296 8.13 -2.39 8.38
CA LEU A 296 9.06 -1.30 8.14
C LEU A 296 9.75 -0.86 9.44
N LEU A 297 8.99 -0.56 10.48
CA LEU A 297 9.51 0.04 11.72
C LEU A 297 10.48 -0.91 12.47
N THR A 298 10.24 -2.22 12.45
CA THR A 298 11.16 -3.19 13.06
C THR A 298 12.49 -3.30 12.30
N ASN A 299 12.48 -3.08 10.98
CA ASN A 299 13.65 -3.20 10.11
C ASN A 299 14.42 -1.90 9.85
N ILE A 300 13.97 -0.75 10.38
CA ILE A 300 14.76 0.47 10.27
C ILE A 300 16.02 0.42 11.12
N THR A 301 17.07 1.07 10.62
CA THR A 301 18.36 1.23 11.27
C THR A 301 18.75 2.71 11.31
N ASP A 302 19.81 3.06 12.01
CA ASP A 302 20.35 4.42 12.11
C ASP A 302 19.24 5.45 12.42
N VAL A 303 18.45 5.17 13.46
CA VAL A 303 17.37 6.07 13.89
C VAL A 303 17.98 7.30 14.53
N LYS A 304 17.56 8.47 14.07
CA LYS A 304 18.03 9.76 14.58
C LYS A 304 16.87 10.67 14.93
N LEU A 305 16.95 11.27 16.08
CA LEU A 305 16.08 12.34 16.54
C LEU A 305 16.90 13.65 16.59
N ASP A 306 16.55 14.62 15.73
CA ASP A 306 17.30 15.87 15.56
C ASP A 306 18.83 15.63 15.44
N GLU A 307 19.23 14.73 14.50
CA GLU A 307 20.60 14.29 14.18
C GLU A 307 21.29 13.44 15.28
N ARG A 308 20.72 13.29 16.47
CA ARG A 308 21.24 12.43 17.53
C ARG A 308 20.76 10.99 17.30
N ARG A 309 21.67 10.00 17.33
CA ARG A 309 21.31 8.59 17.29
C ARG A 309 20.58 8.21 18.56
N VAL A 310 19.48 7.44 18.38
CA VAL A 310 18.66 6.92 19.45
C VAL A 310 18.35 5.45 19.20
N SER A 311 18.13 4.70 20.28
CA SER A 311 17.56 3.35 20.18
C SER A 311 16.07 3.44 19.89
N LYS A 312 15.46 2.35 19.42
CA LYS A 312 14.03 2.31 19.11
C LYS A 312 13.36 1.12 19.77
N GLU A 313 12.11 1.33 20.16
CA GLU A 313 11.14 0.28 20.46
C GLU A 313 9.91 0.49 19.60
N VAL A 314 9.31 -0.61 19.14
CA VAL A 314 8.21 -0.57 18.15
C VAL A 314 6.97 -1.19 18.76
N PHE A 315 5.84 -0.48 18.66
CA PHE A 315 4.57 -0.89 19.27
C PHE A 315 3.44 -0.91 18.26
N LEU A 316 2.67 -1.99 18.27
CA LEU A 316 1.34 -2.06 17.71
C LEU A 316 0.32 -1.85 18.83
N LYS A 317 -0.29 -0.66 18.88
CA LYS A 317 -1.27 -0.29 19.89
C LYS A 317 -2.68 -0.60 19.40
N LEU A 318 -3.37 -1.48 20.12
CA LEU A 318 -4.74 -1.88 19.83
C LEU A 318 -5.68 -1.19 20.81
N THR A 319 -6.43 -0.21 20.31
CA THR A 319 -7.34 0.59 21.13
C THR A 319 -8.79 0.17 20.89
N SER A 320 -9.58 0.15 21.94
CA SER A 320 -10.99 -0.24 21.88
C SER A 320 -11.82 0.56 22.86
N ARG A 321 -13.15 0.53 22.70
CA ARG A 321 -14.06 1.11 23.68
C ARG A 321 -14.11 0.28 24.96
N ASP A 322 -14.04 -1.05 24.81
CA ASP A 322 -14.16 -2.01 25.92
C ASP A 322 -12.77 -2.52 26.28
N LEU A 323 -12.53 -2.78 27.57
CA LEU A 323 -11.29 -3.38 28.04
C LEU A 323 -11.03 -4.71 27.33
N PHE A 324 -9.80 -4.86 26.81
CA PHE A 324 -9.39 -6.09 26.16
C PHE A 324 -9.43 -7.26 27.17
N LYS A 325 -10.15 -8.31 26.80
CA LYS A 325 -10.18 -9.59 27.53
C LYS A 325 -10.19 -10.74 26.53
N LEU A 326 -9.20 -11.62 26.65
CA LEU A 326 -9.01 -12.73 25.73
C LEU A 326 -10.21 -13.70 25.72
N ASP A 327 -10.83 -13.92 26.87
CA ASP A 327 -12.01 -14.77 27.06
C ASP A 327 -13.28 -14.24 26.39
N ARG A 328 -13.34 -12.94 26.07
CA ARG A 328 -14.45 -12.33 25.29
C ARG A 328 -14.34 -12.52 23.79
N LEU A 329 -13.20 -12.98 23.31
CA LEU A 329 -12.98 -13.26 21.89
C LEU A 329 -13.58 -14.62 21.51
N SER A 330 -14.04 -14.74 20.25
CA SER A 330 -14.38 -16.03 19.69
C SER A 330 -13.16 -16.97 19.69
N LEU A 331 -13.36 -18.29 19.71
CA LEU A 331 -12.26 -19.27 19.64
C LEU A 331 -11.34 -19.03 18.42
N LYS A 332 -11.93 -18.64 17.30
CA LYS A 332 -11.21 -18.25 16.08
C LYS A 332 -10.30 -17.04 16.34
N ASP A 333 -10.85 -15.99 16.96
CA ASP A 333 -10.09 -14.76 17.22
C ASP A 333 -9.04 -14.98 18.30
N GLN A 334 -9.27 -15.83 19.29
CA GLN A 334 -8.25 -16.24 20.27
C GLN A 334 -7.07 -16.94 19.58
N CYS A 335 -7.34 -17.83 18.60
CA CYS A 335 -6.29 -18.49 17.82
C CYS A 335 -5.48 -17.47 16.99
N LEU A 336 -6.17 -16.54 16.32
CA LEU A 336 -5.50 -15.48 15.55
C LEU A 336 -4.71 -14.53 16.46
N TYR A 337 -5.22 -14.22 17.66
CA TYR A 337 -4.51 -13.40 18.63
C TYR A 337 -3.22 -14.07 19.13
N LYS A 338 -3.24 -15.39 19.37
CA LYS A 338 -2.02 -16.15 19.68
C LYS A 338 -1.00 -16.07 18.54
N LYS A 339 -1.44 -16.14 17.28
CA LYS A 339 -0.56 -15.95 16.12
C LYS A 339 0.02 -14.52 16.09
N LEU A 340 -0.77 -13.51 16.41
CA LEU A 340 -0.30 -12.13 16.50
C LEU A 340 0.77 -11.96 17.60
N LEU A 341 0.59 -12.59 18.76
CA LEU A 341 1.60 -12.59 19.82
C LEU A 341 2.90 -13.30 19.39
N ASN A 342 2.80 -14.39 18.64
CA ASN A 342 3.98 -15.06 18.10
C ASN A 342 4.68 -14.17 17.08
N GLU A 343 3.92 -13.53 16.19
CA GLU A 343 4.45 -12.60 15.19
C GLU A 343 5.19 -11.42 15.84
N SER A 344 4.63 -10.86 16.91
CA SER A 344 5.28 -9.77 17.65
C SER A 344 6.60 -10.19 18.26
N ARG A 345 6.65 -11.37 18.89
CA ARG A 345 7.88 -11.91 19.51
C ARG A 345 8.96 -12.22 18.49
N THR A 346 8.58 -12.88 17.37
CA THR A 346 9.52 -13.27 16.32
C THR A 346 10.12 -12.06 15.61
N ASN A 347 9.33 -10.99 15.43
CA ASN A 347 9.75 -9.83 14.65
C ASN A 347 10.15 -8.60 15.52
N GLY A 348 10.18 -8.73 16.85
CA GLY A 348 10.71 -7.70 17.73
C GLY A 348 9.84 -6.43 17.84
N PHE A 349 8.52 -6.56 17.91
CA PHE A 349 7.64 -5.46 18.29
C PHE A 349 6.72 -5.85 19.46
N HIS A 350 6.20 -4.86 20.14
CA HIS A 350 5.32 -5.02 21.30
C HIS A 350 3.86 -4.78 20.93
N ILE A 351 2.95 -5.44 21.65
CA ILE A 351 1.52 -5.21 21.53
C ILE A 351 1.05 -4.51 22.79
N GLU A 352 0.47 -3.31 22.63
CA GLU A 352 -0.12 -2.52 23.72
C GLU A 352 -1.64 -2.50 23.56
N HIS A 353 -2.39 -2.72 24.63
CA HIS A 353 -3.83 -2.54 24.70
C HIS A 353 -4.19 -1.31 25.50
N SER A 354 -5.13 -0.50 24.99
CA SER A 354 -5.68 0.62 25.75
C SER A 354 -7.16 0.87 25.44
N VAL A 355 -7.85 1.53 26.35
CA VAL A 355 -9.28 1.90 26.27
C VAL A 355 -9.42 3.35 25.90
#